data_81c733851049f10066109a226da4d25e
#
_entry.id   81c733851049f10066109a226da4d25e
#
_cell.length_a   1.000
_cell.length_b   1.000
_cell.length_c   1.000
_cell.angle_alpha   90.00
_cell.angle_beta   90.00
_cell.angle_gamma   90.00
#
_symmetry.space_group_name_H-M   'P 1'
#
loop_
_entity.id
_entity.type
_entity.pdbx_description
1 polymer ?
#
loop_
_entity_poly.entity_id
_entity_poly.type
_entity_poly.pdbx_seq_one_letter_code
_entity_poly.pdbx_strand_id
1 'polypeptide(L)'
;NGDLDKFCQHRAEEDEDSSTTKDTYLEKFKASWQCDAEKISINGNTITFTYADGKTVSAEYTYAGYQPKLDDEGKIRSVRYQFETTSADAPKYVQFNDHGHEPGEAEHFHIYFGNDGFDALMSGKTNPFFVKDALSAEDILDELMGHDHGEEKDEHVWLSLKNAQTLCVTLADALCAIDPDNKN
;
A
#
# COMPACT_ATOMS: atom_id res chain seq x y z
N ASN A 1 -15.75 9.94 -11.14
CA ASN A 1 -15.04 11.10 -11.67
C ASN A 1 -15.34 12.37 -10.88
N GLY A 2 -16.57 12.58 -10.37
CA GLY A 2 -16.91 13.76 -9.54
C GLY A 2 -16.24 13.77 -8.17
N ASP A 3 -15.92 12.63 -7.62
CA ASP A 3 -15.32 12.51 -6.30
C ASP A 3 -13.81 12.81 -6.34
N LEU A 4 -13.10 12.40 -7.38
CA LEU A 4 -11.71 12.81 -7.61
C LEU A 4 -11.61 14.34 -7.81
N ASP A 5 -12.58 14.95 -8.48
CA ASP A 5 -12.63 16.41 -8.64
C ASP A 5 -12.81 17.13 -7.30
N LYS A 6 -13.66 16.62 -6.41
CA LYS A 6 -13.85 17.15 -5.06
C LYS A 6 -12.57 17.02 -4.23
N PHE A 7 -11.94 15.84 -4.28
CA PHE A 7 -10.67 15.62 -3.60
C PHE A 7 -9.58 16.58 -4.08
N CYS A 8 -9.41 16.74 -5.40
CA CYS A 8 -8.42 17.67 -5.95
C CYS A 8 -8.72 19.14 -5.58
N GLN A 9 -10.01 19.52 -5.49
CA GLN A 9 -10.42 20.84 -5.04
C GLN A 9 -10.02 21.06 -3.58
N HIS A 10 -10.33 20.11 -2.69
CA HIS A 10 -9.98 20.16 -1.28
C HIS A 10 -8.46 20.26 -1.08
N ARG A 11 -7.68 19.44 -1.79
CA ARG A 11 -6.20 19.51 -1.72
C ARG A 11 -5.63 20.84 -2.18
N ALA A 12 -6.25 21.45 -3.20
CA ALA A 12 -5.84 22.78 -3.67
C ALA A 12 -6.19 23.90 -2.68
N GLU A 13 -7.25 23.74 -1.90
CA GLU A 13 -7.65 24.69 -0.85
C GLU A 13 -6.77 24.58 0.40
N GLU A 14 -6.25 23.40 0.70
CA GLU A 14 -5.33 23.18 1.84
C GLU A 14 -3.87 23.51 1.51
N ASP A 15 -3.51 23.63 0.23
CA ASP A 15 -2.13 23.90 -0.18
C ASP A 15 -1.75 25.35 0.16
N GLU A 16 -0.66 25.53 0.88
CA GLU A 16 -0.10 26.83 1.19
C GLU A 16 0.39 27.56 -0.07
N ASP A 17 0.72 26.82 -1.14
CA ASP A 17 1.06 27.37 -2.44
C ASP A 17 -0.21 27.69 -3.25
N SER A 18 -0.66 28.93 -3.16
CA SER A 18 -1.84 29.42 -3.89
C SER A 18 -1.75 29.33 -5.42
N SER A 19 -0.59 28.95 -5.98
CA SER A 19 -0.43 28.68 -7.41
C SER A 19 -0.88 27.27 -7.82
N THR A 20 -1.03 26.35 -6.85
CA THR A 20 -1.47 24.99 -7.09
C THR A 20 -3.00 24.96 -7.22
N THR A 21 -3.49 24.52 -8.35
CA THR A 21 -4.93 24.49 -8.66
C THR A 21 -5.49 23.07 -8.60
N LYS A 22 -6.82 22.96 -8.53
CA LYS A 22 -7.52 21.68 -8.69
C LYS A 22 -7.06 20.92 -9.93
N ASP A 23 -6.91 21.59 -11.06
CA ASP A 23 -6.53 20.94 -12.33
C ASP A 23 -5.10 20.42 -12.27
N THR A 24 -4.18 21.14 -11.61
CA THR A 24 -2.81 20.68 -11.36
C THR A 24 -2.80 19.38 -10.54
N TYR A 25 -3.60 19.30 -9.47
CA TYR A 25 -3.75 18.09 -8.69
C TYR A 25 -4.37 16.94 -9.49
N LEU A 26 -5.41 17.22 -10.26
CA LEU A 26 -6.10 16.25 -11.10
C LEU A 26 -5.14 15.61 -12.13
N GLU A 27 -4.33 16.40 -12.81
CA GLU A 27 -3.31 15.91 -13.74
C GLU A 27 -2.24 15.07 -13.01
N LYS A 28 -1.76 15.54 -11.86
CA LYS A 28 -0.78 14.84 -11.02
C LYS A 28 -1.29 13.47 -10.58
N PHE A 29 -2.51 13.40 -10.04
CA PHE A 29 -3.07 12.12 -9.59
C PHE A 29 -3.38 11.18 -10.74
N LYS A 30 -3.94 11.66 -11.85
CA LYS A 30 -4.16 10.84 -13.04
C LYS A 30 -2.87 10.22 -13.56
N ALA A 31 -1.79 11.00 -13.60
CA ALA A 31 -0.49 10.49 -14.03
C ALA A 31 0.12 9.51 -13.02
N SER A 32 -0.01 9.81 -11.72
CA SER A 32 0.54 8.96 -10.65
C SER A 32 -0.21 7.64 -10.50
N TRP A 33 -1.54 7.67 -10.60
CA TRP A 33 -2.38 6.48 -10.39
C TRP A 33 -2.65 5.68 -11.66
N GLN A 34 -2.02 6.05 -12.77
CA GLN A 34 -2.18 5.33 -14.03
C GLN A 34 -1.84 3.85 -13.85
N CYS A 35 -2.78 3.00 -14.24
CA CYS A 35 -2.68 1.56 -14.15
C CYS A 35 -3.50 0.92 -15.27
N ASP A 36 -3.02 -0.17 -15.85
CA ASP A 36 -3.71 -0.90 -16.92
C ASP A 36 -4.79 -1.85 -16.37
N ALA A 37 -4.64 -2.32 -15.13
CA ALA A 37 -5.64 -3.18 -14.48
C ALA A 37 -6.69 -2.36 -13.76
N GLU A 38 -7.96 -2.69 -13.99
CA GLU A 38 -9.11 -2.11 -13.28
C GLU A 38 -9.41 -2.84 -11.97
N LYS A 39 -9.09 -4.13 -11.90
CA LYS A 39 -9.34 -4.96 -10.72
C LYS A 39 -8.23 -5.98 -10.52
N ILE A 40 -7.85 -6.16 -9.27
CA ILE A 40 -6.93 -7.22 -8.83
C ILE A 40 -7.66 -8.06 -7.78
N SER A 41 -7.72 -9.37 -8.01
CA SER A 41 -8.29 -10.32 -7.05
C SER A 41 -7.20 -11.27 -6.56
N ILE A 42 -7.12 -11.47 -5.24
CA ILE A 42 -6.10 -12.30 -4.60
C ILE A 42 -6.80 -13.41 -3.83
N ASN A 43 -6.47 -14.66 -4.15
CA ASN A 43 -6.98 -15.84 -3.46
C ASN A 43 -5.83 -16.81 -3.17
N GLY A 44 -5.39 -16.85 -1.93
CA GLY A 44 -4.16 -17.56 -1.57
C GLY A 44 -2.98 -17.01 -2.36
N ASN A 45 -2.30 -17.88 -3.11
CA ASN A 45 -1.15 -17.50 -3.94
C ASN A 45 -1.55 -17.08 -5.36
N THR A 46 -2.82 -17.14 -5.72
CA THR A 46 -3.29 -16.78 -7.06
C THR A 46 -3.67 -15.32 -7.11
N ILE A 47 -3.05 -14.58 -8.03
CA ILE A 47 -3.39 -13.20 -8.35
C ILE A 47 -4.04 -13.17 -9.73
N THR A 48 -5.21 -12.52 -9.80
CA THR A 48 -5.99 -12.33 -11.03
C THR A 48 -6.09 -10.86 -11.34
N PHE A 49 -5.68 -10.46 -12.55
CA PHE A 49 -5.77 -9.10 -13.07
C PHE A 49 -6.93 -9.03 -14.06
N THR A 50 -7.80 -8.05 -13.92
CA THR A 50 -8.83 -7.71 -14.89
C THR A 50 -8.53 -6.35 -15.48
N TYR A 51 -8.45 -6.27 -16.80
CA TYR A 51 -8.10 -5.07 -17.56
C TYR A 51 -9.34 -4.37 -18.12
N ALA A 52 -9.20 -3.10 -18.53
CA ALA A 52 -10.28 -2.26 -19.05
C ALA A 52 -11.00 -2.84 -20.28
N ASP A 53 -10.33 -3.68 -21.07
CA ASP A 53 -10.91 -4.38 -22.21
C ASP A 53 -11.71 -5.65 -21.83
N GLY A 54 -11.82 -5.93 -20.52
CA GLY A 54 -12.46 -7.13 -19.98
C GLY A 54 -11.58 -8.37 -19.99
N LYS A 55 -10.33 -8.28 -20.50
CA LYS A 55 -9.39 -9.40 -20.45
C LYS A 55 -9.02 -9.69 -18.99
N THR A 56 -8.98 -10.98 -18.67
CA THR A 56 -8.59 -11.47 -17.35
C THR A 56 -7.42 -12.42 -17.48
N VAL A 57 -6.40 -12.24 -16.64
CA VAL A 57 -5.26 -13.16 -16.54
C VAL A 57 -5.04 -13.55 -15.09
N SER A 58 -4.72 -14.81 -14.85
CA SER A 58 -4.47 -15.36 -13.51
C SER A 58 -3.18 -16.16 -13.50
N ALA A 59 -2.42 -16.06 -12.42
CA ALA A 59 -1.25 -16.90 -12.20
C ALA A 59 -1.04 -17.14 -10.70
N GLU A 60 -0.36 -18.23 -10.38
CA GLU A 60 0.20 -18.45 -9.04
C GLU A 60 1.50 -17.68 -8.88
N TYR A 61 1.64 -17.01 -7.75
CA TYR A 61 2.82 -16.22 -7.39
C TYR A 61 3.52 -16.80 -6.19
N THR A 62 4.83 -16.72 -6.19
CA THR A 62 5.68 -17.11 -5.06
C THR A 62 6.33 -15.86 -4.46
N TYR A 63 6.47 -15.87 -3.14
CA TYR A 63 7.16 -14.80 -2.43
C TYR A 63 8.65 -14.78 -2.80
N ALA A 64 9.15 -13.64 -3.26
CA ALA A 64 10.52 -13.46 -3.73
C ALA A 64 11.38 -12.58 -2.79
N GLY A 65 10.79 -12.08 -1.69
CA GLY A 65 11.48 -11.23 -0.74
C GLY A 65 10.82 -9.87 -0.56
N TYR A 66 11.59 -8.91 -0.06
CA TYR A 66 11.13 -7.54 0.12
C TYR A 66 12.25 -6.55 -0.20
N GLN A 67 11.87 -5.31 -0.48
CA GLN A 67 12.80 -4.23 -0.75
C GLN A 67 12.38 -2.96 0.00
N PRO A 68 13.23 -2.40 0.88
CA PRO A 68 12.96 -1.13 1.53
C PRO A 68 13.11 0.03 0.54
N LYS A 69 12.23 1.01 0.65
CA LYS A 69 12.37 2.32 0.01
C LYS A 69 12.94 3.29 1.02
N LEU A 70 14.09 3.85 0.71
CA LEU A 70 14.78 4.80 1.58
C LEU A 70 14.43 6.23 1.17
N ASP A 71 14.45 7.15 2.16
CA ASP A 71 14.46 8.58 1.92
C ASP A 71 15.88 9.10 1.62
N ASP A 72 16.00 10.41 1.41
CA ASP A 72 17.29 11.06 1.10
C ASP A 72 18.30 11.00 2.26
N GLU A 73 17.83 10.71 3.48
CA GLU A 73 18.66 10.52 4.68
C GLU A 73 19.06 9.05 4.89
N GLY A 74 18.59 8.13 4.02
CA GLY A 74 18.84 6.69 4.11
C GLY A 74 17.95 5.96 5.12
N LYS A 75 16.89 6.59 5.62
CA LYS A 75 15.91 6.00 6.52
C LYS A 75 14.85 5.23 5.71
N ILE A 76 14.38 4.12 6.24
CA ILE A 76 13.31 3.34 5.62
C ILE A 76 12.01 4.16 5.68
N ARG A 77 11.45 4.46 4.51
CA ARG A 77 10.18 5.15 4.34
C ARG A 77 9.00 4.20 4.15
N SER A 78 9.23 3.10 3.46
CA SER A 78 8.25 2.03 3.24
C SER A 78 8.96 0.75 2.82
N VAL A 79 8.23 -0.35 2.86
CA VAL A 79 8.72 -1.65 2.40
C VAL A 79 7.79 -2.15 1.31
N ARG A 80 8.36 -2.74 0.25
CA ARG A 80 7.60 -3.42 -0.80
C ARG A 80 7.89 -4.90 -0.76
N TYR A 81 6.87 -5.69 -0.50
CA TYR A 81 6.91 -7.14 -0.57
C TYR A 81 6.82 -7.59 -2.02
N GLN A 82 7.65 -8.53 -2.42
CA GLN A 82 7.90 -8.96 -3.78
C GLN A 82 7.35 -10.35 -4.03
N PHE A 83 6.67 -10.50 -5.16
CA PHE A 83 6.12 -11.78 -5.61
C PHE A 83 6.40 -11.95 -7.09
N GLU A 84 6.68 -13.18 -7.52
CA GLU A 84 6.97 -13.47 -8.92
C GLU A 84 6.26 -14.74 -9.41
N THR A 85 6.06 -14.82 -10.72
CA THR A 85 5.50 -15.98 -11.41
C THR A 85 6.34 -16.36 -12.62
N THR A 86 6.29 -17.64 -13.00
CA THR A 86 6.84 -18.13 -14.26
C THR A 86 5.81 -18.15 -15.40
N SER A 87 4.56 -17.75 -15.13
CA SER A 87 3.52 -17.66 -16.16
C SER A 87 3.91 -16.61 -17.22
N ALA A 88 3.73 -16.96 -18.50
CA ALA A 88 3.98 -16.05 -19.61
C ALA A 88 2.81 -15.09 -19.87
N ASP A 89 1.62 -15.39 -19.36
CA ASP A 89 0.39 -14.66 -19.66
C ASP A 89 0.05 -13.56 -18.65
N ALA A 90 0.69 -13.60 -17.47
CA ALA A 90 0.45 -12.64 -16.38
C ALA A 90 1.69 -11.76 -16.13
N PRO A 91 1.53 -10.60 -15.49
CA PRO A 91 2.68 -9.79 -15.05
C PRO A 91 3.63 -10.63 -14.21
N LYS A 92 4.90 -10.67 -14.62
CA LYS A 92 5.90 -11.57 -14.02
C LYS A 92 6.27 -11.18 -12.60
N TYR A 93 6.26 -9.88 -12.29
CA TYR A 93 6.67 -9.31 -11.02
C TYR A 93 5.53 -8.49 -10.43
N VAL A 94 5.28 -8.67 -9.13
CA VAL A 94 4.29 -7.92 -8.36
C VAL A 94 4.94 -7.43 -7.08
N GLN A 95 4.65 -6.19 -6.70
CA GLN A 95 5.06 -5.63 -5.42
C GLN A 95 3.84 -5.04 -4.70
N PHE A 96 3.74 -5.31 -3.41
CA PHE A 96 2.79 -4.67 -2.50
C PHE A 96 3.52 -3.70 -1.59
N ASN A 97 2.98 -2.50 -1.44
CA ASN A 97 3.48 -1.56 -0.45
C ASN A 97 3.02 -1.99 0.95
N ASP A 98 3.89 -1.78 1.92
CA ASP A 98 3.57 -1.93 3.34
C ASP A 98 2.91 -0.63 3.81
N HIS A 99 1.66 -0.70 4.25
CA HIS A 99 0.92 0.41 4.84
C HIS A 99 0.96 0.40 6.37
N GLY A 100 1.62 -0.59 6.99
CA GLY A 100 1.73 -0.68 8.45
C GLY A 100 0.44 -1.02 9.18
N HIS A 101 -0.65 -1.28 8.46
CA HIS A 101 -1.95 -1.59 9.03
C HIS A 101 -2.09 -3.08 9.37
N GLU A 102 -2.93 -3.37 10.36
CA GLU A 102 -3.35 -4.74 10.62
C GLU A 102 -4.10 -5.31 9.40
N PRO A 103 -3.95 -6.63 9.11
CA PRO A 103 -4.67 -7.25 8.03
C PRO A 103 -6.19 -7.05 8.19
N GLY A 104 -6.79 -6.38 7.22
CA GLY A 104 -8.24 -6.09 7.21
C GLY A 104 -8.63 -4.65 7.51
N GLU A 105 -7.75 -3.84 8.07
CA GLU A 105 -8.02 -2.42 8.34
C GLU A 105 -7.65 -1.50 7.17
N ALA A 106 -6.64 -1.87 6.37
CA ALA A 106 -6.29 -1.10 5.18
C ALA A 106 -7.46 -1.04 4.19
N GLU A 107 -7.87 0.16 3.79
CA GLU A 107 -8.97 0.39 2.84
C GLU A 107 -8.45 0.63 1.43
N HIS A 108 -7.19 1.05 1.29
CA HIS A 108 -6.52 1.15 0.00
C HIS A 108 -5.17 0.41 -0.02
N PHE A 109 -4.69 0.14 -1.21
CA PHE A 109 -3.45 -0.58 -1.45
C PHE A 109 -2.71 0.01 -2.64
N HIS A 110 -1.38 0.05 -2.56
CA HIS A 110 -0.54 0.32 -3.71
C HIS A 110 0.05 -1.00 -4.21
N ILE A 111 -0.36 -1.41 -5.41
CA ILE A 111 0.08 -2.65 -6.04
C ILE A 111 0.77 -2.32 -7.36
N TYR A 112 2.02 -2.72 -7.47
CA TYR A 112 2.87 -2.48 -8.65
C TYR A 112 3.09 -3.81 -9.36
N PHE A 113 3.00 -3.83 -10.68
CA PHE A 113 3.20 -5.06 -11.45
C PHE A 113 3.76 -4.76 -12.83
N GLY A 114 4.46 -5.73 -13.41
CA GLY A 114 5.09 -5.61 -14.72
C GLY A 114 6.01 -6.76 -15.05
N ASN A 115 6.80 -6.60 -16.13
CA ASN A 115 7.66 -7.65 -16.67
C ASN A 115 9.16 -7.33 -16.62
N ASP A 116 9.54 -6.10 -16.25
CA ASP A 116 10.90 -5.59 -16.36
C ASP A 116 11.76 -5.75 -15.09
N GLY A 117 11.21 -6.43 -14.08
CA GLY A 117 11.89 -6.71 -12.81
C GLY A 117 11.49 -5.80 -11.66
N PHE A 118 11.87 -6.20 -10.45
CA PHE A 118 11.52 -5.47 -9.23
C PHE A 118 12.16 -4.08 -9.15
N ASP A 119 13.39 -3.91 -9.62
CA ASP A 119 14.07 -2.61 -9.64
C ASP A 119 13.36 -1.62 -10.57
N ALA A 120 12.82 -2.09 -11.69
CA ALA A 120 12.02 -1.27 -12.58
C ALA A 120 10.72 -0.81 -11.91
N LEU A 121 10.05 -1.69 -11.16
CA LEU A 121 8.86 -1.34 -10.38
C LEU A 121 9.19 -0.35 -9.26
N MET A 122 10.33 -0.50 -8.58
CA MET A 122 10.79 0.42 -7.52
C MET A 122 11.08 1.82 -8.05
N SER A 123 11.69 1.93 -9.22
CA SER A 123 12.07 3.20 -9.87
C SER A 123 10.94 3.83 -10.67
N GLY A 124 9.81 3.12 -10.85
CA GLY A 124 8.63 3.61 -11.57
C GLY A 124 8.07 4.90 -10.94
N LYS A 125 7.52 5.75 -11.79
CA LYS A 125 6.92 7.04 -11.38
C LYS A 125 5.45 6.93 -10.99
N THR A 126 4.81 5.80 -11.33
CA THR A 126 3.40 5.55 -11.01
C THR A 126 3.27 4.99 -9.60
N ASN A 127 2.17 5.32 -8.97
CA ASN A 127 1.77 4.83 -7.64
C ASN A 127 0.32 4.34 -7.72
N PRO A 128 0.06 3.18 -8.37
CA PRO A 128 -1.29 2.68 -8.59
C PRO A 128 -2.04 2.56 -7.28
N PHE A 129 -3.27 3.06 -7.26
CA PHE A 129 -4.12 3.14 -6.09
C PHE A 129 -5.33 2.21 -6.27
N PHE A 130 -5.46 1.22 -5.41
CA PHE A 130 -6.54 0.25 -5.40
C PHE A 130 -7.29 0.32 -4.07
N VAL A 131 -8.60 0.25 -4.12
CA VAL A 131 -9.48 0.20 -2.95
C VAL A 131 -10.19 -1.14 -2.88
N LYS A 132 -10.71 -1.50 -1.71
CA LYS A 132 -11.56 -2.68 -1.56
C LYS A 132 -12.83 -2.54 -2.40
N ASP A 133 -13.26 -3.62 -3.04
CA ASP A 133 -14.44 -3.67 -3.93
C ASP A 133 -15.76 -3.31 -3.22
N ALA A 134 -15.78 -3.39 -1.89
CA ALA A 134 -16.96 -3.11 -1.06
C ALA A 134 -17.11 -1.63 -0.65
N LEU A 135 -16.11 -0.78 -0.92
CA LEU A 135 -16.16 0.63 -0.51
C LEU A 135 -17.11 1.42 -1.41
N SER A 136 -17.91 2.30 -0.81
CA SER A 136 -18.69 3.28 -1.53
C SER A 136 -17.81 4.42 -2.05
N ALA A 137 -18.33 5.23 -2.99
CA ALA A 137 -17.62 6.42 -3.47
C ALA A 137 -17.37 7.46 -2.34
N GLU A 138 -18.24 7.48 -1.32
CA GLU A 138 -18.11 8.34 -0.15
C GLU A 138 -16.96 7.85 0.75
N ASP A 139 -16.90 6.54 1.03
CA ASP A 139 -15.79 5.94 1.80
C ASP A 139 -14.43 6.16 1.12
N ILE A 140 -14.38 6.03 -0.22
CA ILE A 140 -13.16 6.27 -1.00
C ILE A 140 -12.75 7.75 -0.92
N LEU A 141 -13.69 8.67 -0.96
CA LEU A 141 -13.41 10.10 -0.83
C LEU A 141 -12.91 10.42 0.58
N ASP A 142 -13.52 9.84 1.59
CA ASP A 142 -13.13 9.99 2.99
C ASP A 142 -11.72 9.47 3.22
N GLU A 143 -11.39 8.29 2.70
CA GLU A 143 -10.03 7.72 2.73
C GLU A 143 -9.00 8.65 2.06
N LEU A 144 -9.33 9.18 0.87
CA LEU A 144 -8.45 10.11 0.15
C LEU A 144 -8.26 11.45 0.85
N MET A 145 -9.28 11.93 1.55
CA MET A 145 -9.23 13.20 2.28
C MET A 145 -8.47 13.08 3.61
N GLY A 146 -8.13 11.84 4.03
CA GLY A 146 -7.44 11.62 5.28
C GLY A 146 -8.25 12.18 6.44
N HIS A 147 -9.53 11.77 6.55
CA HIS A 147 -10.32 12.19 7.69
C HIS A 147 -9.55 11.87 8.97
N ASP A 148 -9.37 12.90 9.74
CA ASP A 148 -8.88 12.90 11.11
C ASP A 148 -9.84 12.02 11.95
N HIS A 149 -9.69 10.70 11.83
CA HIS A 149 -10.24 9.77 12.80
C HIS A 149 -9.49 10.05 14.09
N GLY A 150 -10.00 11.01 14.83
CA GLY A 150 -9.49 11.58 16.05
C GLY A 150 -8.53 10.66 16.79
N GLU A 151 -7.26 11.12 16.92
CA GLU A 151 -6.09 10.37 17.34
C GLU A 151 -5.71 9.25 16.34
N GLU A 152 -5.03 9.59 15.24
CA GLU A 152 -4.14 8.64 14.57
C GLU A 152 -3.26 8.02 15.65
N LYS A 153 -3.58 6.79 16.02
CA LYS A 153 -2.64 5.97 16.78
C LYS A 153 -1.46 5.79 15.85
N ASP A 154 -0.37 6.49 16.15
CA ASP A 154 0.89 6.35 15.43
C ASP A 154 1.15 4.85 15.20
N GLU A 155 0.91 4.40 13.96
CA GLU A 155 1.09 3.02 13.51
C GLU A 155 2.53 2.53 13.74
N HIS A 156 3.45 3.47 13.94
CA HIS A 156 4.82 3.22 14.30
C HIS A 156 5.05 3.12 15.83
N VAL A 157 4.02 2.77 16.57
CA VAL A 157 4.08 2.56 18.04
C VAL A 157 5.28 1.69 18.44
N TRP A 158 5.65 0.71 17.63
CA TRP A 158 6.83 -0.14 17.86
C TRP A 158 8.16 0.58 17.63
N LEU A 159 8.23 1.67 16.84
CA LEU A 159 9.45 2.44 16.61
C LEU A 159 9.84 3.29 17.82
N SER A 160 8.94 3.50 18.76
CA SER A 160 9.27 4.04 20.07
C SER A 160 10.06 3.00 20.85
N LEU A 161 11.30 3.33 21.24
CA LEU A 161 12.14 2.47 22.09
C LEU A 161 11.41 2.03 23.35
N LYS A 162 10.55 2.88 23.93
CA LYS A 162 9.74 2.58 25.09
C LYS A 162 8.67 1.55 24.79
N ASN A 163 8.02 1.65 23.64
CA ASN A 163 7.00 0.70 23.22
C ASN A 163 7.60 -0.64 22.79
N ALA A 164 8.73 -0.60 22.06
CA ALA A 164 9.50 -1.79 21.74
C ALA A 164 9.94 -2.55 23.00
N GLN A 165 10.38 -1.83 24.03
CA GLN A 165 10.74 -2.40 25.33
C GLN A 165 9.52 -3.05 26.02
N THR A 166 8.37 -2.40 26.00
CA THR A 166 7.11 -2.95 26.54
C THR A 166 6.69 -4.21 25.77
N LEU A 167 6.78 -4.18 24.45
CA LEU A 167 6.45 -5.33 23.59
C LEU A 167 7.38 -6.52 23.87
N CYS A 168 8.68 -6.28 23.99
CA CYS A 168 9.66 -7.32 24.33
C CYS A 168 9.38 -7.95 25.70
N VAL A 169 9.06 -7.14 26.71
CA VAL A 169 8.70 -7.64 28.05
C VAL A 169 7.42 -8.46 27.98
N THR A 170 6.37 -7.98 27.29
CA THR A 170 5.10 -8.69 27.16
C THR A 170 5.27 -10.03 26.44
N LEU A 171 6.07 -10.08 25.37
CA LEU A 171 6.39 -11.31 24.66
C LEU A 171 7.22 -12.27 25.53
N ALA A 172 8.20 -11.78 26.25
CA ALA A 172 8.99 -12.58 27.16
C ALA A 172 8.14 -13.19 28.26
N ASP A 173 7.24 -12.42 28.87
CA ASP A 173 6.30 -12.90 29.88
C ASP A 173 5.34 -13.96 29.35
N ALA A 174 4.80 -13.75 28.13
CA ALA A 174 3.94 -14.72 27.47
C ALA A 174 4.68 -16.03 27.16
N LEU A 175 5.91 -15.96 26.66
CA LEU A 175 6.76 -17.14 26.40
C LEU A 175 7.12 -17.87 27.70
N CYS A 176 7.47 -17.13 28.76
CA CYS A 176 7.74 -17.71 30.08
C CYS A 176 6.50 -18.38 30.71
N ALA A 177 5.31 -17.94 30.36
CA ALA A 177 4.06 -18.58 30.81
C ALA A 177 3.80 -19.90 30.09
N ILE A 178 4.23 -20.02 28.81
CA ILE A 178 4.08 -21.23 28.00
C ILE A 178 5.18 -22.27 28.33
N ASP A 179 6.41 -21.80 28.56
CA ASP A 179 7.59 -22.64 28.87
C ASP A 179 8.31 -22.12 30.12
N PRO A 180 7.76 -22.46 31.34
CA PRO A 180 8.30 -21.96 32.59
C PRO A 180 9.69 -22.51 32.95
N ASP A 181 10.15 -23.57 32.32
CA ASP A 181 11.42 -24.21 32.62
C ASP A 181 12.62 -23.56 31.90
N ASN A 182 12.35 -22.73 30.87
CA ASN A 182 13.36 -22.03 30.06
C ASN A 182 13.35 -20.49 30.26
N LYS A 183 13.13 -20.03 31.46
CA LYS A 183 13.05 -18.61 31.86
C LYS A 183 14.39 -17.86 31.93
N ASN A 184 15.44 -18.26 31.25
CA ASN A 184 16.75 -17.62 31.32
C ASN A 184 16.97 -16.65 30.16
#